data_c9b1e4a50b2454ef897d303538fb1fc8
#
_entry.id   c9b1e4a50b2454ef897d303538fb1fc8
#
_cell.length_a   1.000
_cell.length_b   1.000
_cell.length_c   1.000
_cell.angle_alpha   90.00
_cell.angle_beta   90.00
_cell.angle_gamma   90.00
#
_symmetry.space_group_name_H-M   'P 1'
#
loop_
_entity.id
_entity.type
_entity.pdbx_description
1 polymer ?
#
loop_
_entity_poly.entity_id
_entity_poly.type
_entity_poly.pdbx_seq_one_letter_code
_entity_poly.pdbx_strand_id
1 'polypeptide(L)'
;GSVRFDGEDVTGRAPHQLLRYGLSRSFQITNLFFELPVRENLRLAAQFLEQGRGLFRPLARSQTAAARVDELLEQFDLRNKADELAGYLSHGEQRRLEIAVSLASRPRMLLLDEPTQGMSHGDTRETEALIRGLSRNHGLSILLVEHDVDLVMQLSDFVVVMHQGQKLAEGTPAQVRANPAVQAAYFGEKL
;
A
#
# COMPACT_ATOMS: atom_id res chain seq x y z
N GLY A 1 -12.69 2.44 -20.89
CA GLY A 1 -11.43 1.71 -20.72
C GLY A 1 -11.64 0.34 -20.09
N SER A 2 -10.63 -0.50 -20.11
CA SER A 2 -10.65 -1.82 -19.46
C SER A 2 -9.43 -1.95 -18.53
N VAL A 3 -9.59 -2.74 -17.47
CA VAL A 3 -8.53 -3.06 -16.51
C VAL A 3 -8.35 -4.58 -16.51
N ARG A 4 -7.12 -5.03 -16.74
CA ARG A 4 -6.76 -6.45 -16.66
C ARG A 4 -5.73 -6.65 -15.57
N PHE A 5 -5.92 -7.68 -14.77
CA PHE A 5 -5.00 -8.08 -13.73
C PHE A 5 -4.72 -9.58 -13.86
N ASP A 6 -3.45 -9.94 -14.00
CA ASP A 6 -3.00 -11.33 -14.18
C ASP A 6 -3.75 -12.08 -15.30
N GLY A 7 -3.98 -11.38 -16.42
CA GLY A 7 -4.70 -11.93 -17.59
C GLY A 7 -6.23 -11.86 -17.50
N GLU A 8 -6.80 -11.66 -16.32
CA GLU A 8 -8.25 -11.59 -16.10
C GLU A 8 -8.77 -10.16 -16.26
N ASP A 9 -9.96 -10.02 -16.86
CA ASP A 9 -10.66 -8.73 -16.93
C ASP A 9 -11.35 -8.44 -15.58
N VAL A 10 -10.89 -7.40 -14.92
CA VAL A 10 -11.40 -6.95 -13.61
C VAL A 10 -12.17 -5.63 -13.70
N THR A 11 -12.50 -5.20 -14.91
CA THR A 11 -13.21 -3.94 -15.17
C THR A 11 -14.55 -3.91 -14.42
N GLY A 12 -14.77 -2.84 -13.65
CA GLY A 12 -16.02 -2.64 -12.90
C GLY A 12 -16.26 -3.61 -11.74
N ARG A 13 -15.30 -4.45 -11.39
CA ARG A 13 -15.41 -5.34 -10.23
C ARG A 13 -15.45 -4.55 -8.93
N ALA A 14 -16.27 -4.99 -7.99
CA ALA A 14 -16.34 -4.39 -6.66
C ALA A 14 -15.03 -4.62 -5.87
N PRO A 15 -14.64 -3.72 -4.93
CA PRO A 15 -13.39 -3.82 -4.19
C PRO A 15 -13.15 -5.16 -3.50
N HIS A 16 -14.19 -5.75 -2.88
CA HIS A 16 -14.10 -7.06 -2.23
C HIS A 16 -13.83 -8.21 -3.22
N GLN A 17 -14.22 -8.05 -4.49
CA GLN A 17 -13.90 -9.00 -5.55
C GLN A 17 -12.44 -8.85 -5.98
N LEU A 18 -11.95 -7.60 -6.16
CA LEU A 18 -10.54 -7.33 -6.49
C LEU A 18 -9.59 -7.93 -5.46
N LEU A 19 -9.95 -7.89 -4.20
CA LEU A 19 -9.18 -8.50 -3.13
C LEU A 19 -9.00 -10.02 -3.32
N ARG A 20 -10.02 -10.71 -3.88
CA ARG A 20 -9.93 -12.15 -4.21
C ARG A 20 -8.99 -12.44 -5.38
N TYR A 21 -8.81 -11.49 -6.28
CA TYR A 21 -7.80 -11.58 -7.33
C TYR A 21 -6.38 -11.30 -6.82
N GLY A 22 -6.25 -10.85 -5.56
CA GLY A 22 -4.96 -10.51 -4.96
C GLY A 22 -4.56 -9.05 -5.18
N LEU A 23 -5.52 -8.17 -5.46
CA LEU A 23 -5.29 -6.75 -5.61
C LEU A 23 -5.84 -6.02 -4.39
N SER A 24 -4.96 -5.35 -3.62
CA SER A 24 -5.31 -4.55 -2.46
C SER A 24 -5.01 -3.08 -2.71
N ARG A 25 -5.75 -2.18 -2.05
CA ARG A 25 -5.55 -0.74 -2.12
C ARG A 25 -5.49 -0.16 -0.72
N SER A 26 -4.48 0.67 -0.44
CA SER A 26 -4.53 1.58 0.70
C SER A 26 -5.43 2.77 0.34
N PHE A 27 -6.11 3.30 1.33
CA PHE A 27 -6.96 4.47 1.12
C PHE A 27 -6.18 5.74 1.43
N GLN A 28 -6.55 6.84 0.75
CA GLN A 28 -5.98 8.17 0.97
C GLN A 28 -6.42 8.75 2.34
N ILE A 29 -7.57 8.32 2.86
CA ILE A 29 -8.06 8.64 4.21
C ILE A 29 -7.84 7.42 5.09
N THR A 30 -7.25 7.65 6.27
CA THR A 30 -6.98 6.63 7.29
C THR A 30 -8.23 5.81 7.60
N ASN A 31 -8.24 4.53 7.21
CA ASN A 31 -9.34 3.58 7.46
C ASN A 31 -9.02 2.64 8.63
N LEU A 32 -8.45 3.19 9.69
CA LEU A 32 -8.22 2.46 10.93
C LEU A 32 -9.42 2.60 11.87
N PHE A 33 -9.68 1.55 12.59
CA PHE A 33 -10.59 1.60 13.73
C PHE A 33 -9.82 2.15 14.93
N PHE A 34 -9.86 3.46 15.12
CA PHE A 34 -9.08 4.17 16.14
C PHE A 34 -9.37 3.73 17.58
N GLU A 35 -10.60 3.32 17.84
CA GLU A 35 -11.06 2.81 19.13
C GLU A 35 -10.71 1.33 19.37
N LEU A 36 -10.06 0.67 18.41
CA LEU A 36 -9.61 -0.70 18.53
C LEU A 36 -8.08 -0.77 18.67
N PRO A 37 -7.57 -1.77 19.40
CA PRO A 37 -6.15 -2.04 19.46
C PRO A 37 -5.54 -2.31 18.05
N VAL A 38 -4.25 -2.06 17.91
CA VAL A 38 -3.48 -2.35 16.70
C VAL A 38 -3.70 -3.79 16.24
N ARG A 39 -3.58 -4.75 17.16
CA ARG A 39 -3.82 -6.17 16.93
C ARG A 39 -5.21 -6.46 16.34
N GLU A 40 -6.24 -5.78 16.85
CA GLU A 40 -7.60 -5.99 16.38
C GLU A 40 -7.85 -5.42 14.99
N ASN A 41 -7.24 -4.29 14.64
CA ASN A 41 -7.25 -3.77 13.28
C ASN A 41 -6.69 -4.79 12.29
N LEU A 42 -5.53 -5.36 12.59
CA LEU A 42 -4.90 -6.40 11.76
C LEU A 42 -5.73 -7.68 11.72
N ARG A 43 -6.30 -8.10 12.87
CA ARG A 43 -7.14 -9.30 12.96
C ARG A 43 -8.38 -9.20 12.08
N LEU A 44 -9.06 -8.05 12.09
CA LEU A 44 -10.22 -7.79 11.24
C LEU A 44 -9.86 -7.92 9.75
N ALA A 45 -8.74 -7.37 9.33
CA ALA A 45 -8.28 -7.47 7.95
C ALA A 45 -7.84 -8.91 7.58
N ALA A 46 -7.19 -9.62 8.49
CA ALA A 46 -6.73 -11.00 8.27
C ALA A 46 -7.89 -12.03 8.18
N GLN A 47 -9.11 -11.65 8.59
CA GLN A 47 -10.31 -12.50 8.44
C GLN A 47 -10.57 -12.92 6.99
N PHE A 48 -10.14 -12.12 6.04
CA PHE A 48 -10.23 -12.46 4.62
C PHE A 48 -9.60 -13.81 4.29
N LEU A 49 -8.54 -14.22 4.99
CA LEU A 49 -7.85 -15.49 4.79
C LEU A 49 -8.70 -16.71 5.21
N GLU A 50 -9.76 -16.48 5.98
CA GLU A 50 -10.66 -17.52 6.48
C GLU A 50 -11.91 -17.72 5.61
N GLN A 51 -12.07 -16.94 4.53
CA GLN A 51 -13.24 -17.03 3.65
C GLN A 51 -13.33 -18.44 3.03
N GLY A 52 -14.41 -19.15 3.34
CA GLY A 52 -14.68 -20.52 2.89
C GLY A 52 -14.54 -21.59 3.97
N ARG A 53 -14.07 -21.29 5.17
CA ARG A 53 -13.92 -22.24 6.30
C ARG A 53 -15.00 -22.12 7.36
N GLY A 54 -16.27 -22.20 6.93
CA GLY A 54 -17.42 -22.38 7.84
C GLY A 54 -17.85 -21.11 8.59
N LEU A 55 -19.05 -20.65 8.31
CA LEU A 55 -19.75 -19.49 8.91
C LEU A 55 -19.88 -19.51 10.45
N PHE A 56 -19.51 -20.62 11.13
CA PHE A 56 -19.79 -20.84 12.54
C PHE A 56 -18.52 -21.01 13.42
N ARG A 57 -17.31 -20.84 12.89
CA ARG A 57 -16.11 -20.85 13.75
C ARG A 57 -15.87 -19.47 14.34
N PRO A 58 -15.74 -19.35 15.68
CA PRO A 58 -15.34 -18.10 16.32
C PRO A 58 -13.98 -17.66 15.74
N LEU A 59 -13.93 -16.46 15.14
CA LEU A 59 -12.73 -15.87 14.54
C LEU A 59 -11.54 -15.78 15.51
N ALA A 60 -11.80 -15.66 16.81
CA ALA A 60 -10.80 -15.69 17.87
C ALA A 60 -9.99 -17.02 17.94
N ARG A 61 -10.40 -18.07 17.23
CA ARG A 61 -9.73 -19.38 17.20
C ARG A 61 -9.03 -19.69 15.88
N SER A 62 -8.96 -18.71 14.95
CA SER A 62 -8.24 -18.91 13.70
C SER A 62 -6.74 -18.80 13.91
N GLN A 63 -6.05 -19.94 13.83
CA GLN A 63 -4.59 -19.98 13.88
C GLN A 63 -3.94 -19.27 12.69
N THR A 64 -4.56 -19.35 11.50
CA THR A 64 -4.05 -18.70 10.28
C THR A 64 -4.11 -17.17 10.38
N ALA A 65 -5.24 -16.62 10.82
CA ALA A 65 -5.35 -15.18 11.02
C ALA A 65 -4.44 -14.68 12.16
N ALA A 66 -4.36 -15.43 13.27
CA ALA A 66 -3.47 -15.07 14.39
C ALA A 66 -2.00 -15.06 13.97
N ALA A 67 -1.53 -16.09 13.27
CA ALA A 67 -0.17 -16.15 12.75
C ALA A 67 0.13 -15.00 11.78
N ARG A 68 -0.86 -14.62 10.94
CA ARG A 68 -0.70 -13.47 10.04
C ARG A 68 -0.60 -12.15 10.78
N VAL A 69 -1.38 -11.97 11.85
CA VAL A 69 -1.30 -10.79 12.72
C VAL A 69 0.09 -10.68 13.36
N ASP A 70 0.60 -11.78 13.92
CA ASP A 70 1.93 -11.78 14.55
C ASP A 70 3.04 -11.48 13.54
N GLU A 71 2.96 -12.03 12.33
CA GLU A 71 3.87 -11.75 11.21
C GLU A 71 3.87 -10.25 10.85
N LEU A 72 2.68 -9.65 10.74
CA LEU A 72 2.54 -8.22 10.39
C LEU A 72 3.02 -7.31 11.53
N LEU A 73 2.72 -7.63 12.78
CA LEU A 73 3.21 -6.87 13.93
C LEU A 73 4.73 -6.82 13.98
N GLU A 74 5.40 -7.93 13.65
CA GLU A 74 6.87 -7.99 13.58
C GLU A 74 7.40 -7.21 12.38
N GLN A 75 6.84 -7.48 11.18
CA GLN A 75 7.28 -6.87 9.92
C GLN A 75 7.20 -5.35 9.91
N PHE A 76 6.21 -4.78 10.63
CA PHE A 76 5.93 -3.35 10.67
C PHE A 76 6.42 -2.67 11.96
N ASP A 77 7.16 -3.39 12.80
CA ASP A 77 7.65 -2.89 14.09
C ASP A 77 6.54 -2.32 14.99
N LEU A 78 5.41 -3.05 15.04
CA LEU A 78 4.23 -2.69 15.82
C LEU A 78 3.97 -3.65 17.00
N ARG A 79 4.86 -4.62 17.24
CA ARG A 79 4.66 -5.65 18.28
C ARG A 79 4.52 -5.03 19.67
N ASN A 80 5.32 -4.01 19.99
CA ASN A 80 5.28 -3.33 21.28
C ASN A 80 4.03 -2.46 21.46
N LYS A 81 3.30 -2.20 20.38
CA LYS A 81 2.08 -1.39 20.31
C LYS A 81 0.83 -2.23 20.09
N ALA A 82 0.96 -3.55 20.07
CA ALA A 82 -0.11 -4.47 19.65
C ALA A 82 -1.43 -4.26 20.41
N ASP A 83 -1.35 -3.98 21.69
CA ASP A 83 -2.51 -3.81 22.58
C ASP A 83 -2.88 -2.34 22.81
N GLU A 84 -2.15 -1.38 22.22
CA GLU A 84 -2.44 0.05 22.25
C GLU A 84 -3.55 0.38 21.24
N LEU A 85 -4.43 1.33 21.58
CA LEU A 85 -5.46 1.80 20.64
C LEU A 85 -4.81 2.48 19.44
N ALA A 86 -5.28 2.19 18.24
CA ALA A 86 -4.73 2.75 17.01
C ALA A 86 -4.77 4.29 16.99
N GLY A 87 -5.72 4.89 17.70
CA GLY A 87 -5.84 6.34 17.83
C GLY A 87 -4.71 7.00 18.64
N TYR A 88 -3.96 6.24 19.43
CA TYR A 88 -2.84 6.78 20.24
C TYR A 88 -1.49 6.65 19.54
N LEU A 89 -1.45 5.98 18.40
CA LEU A 89 -0.24 5.88 17.59
C LEU A 89 0.15 7.23 17.00
N SER A 90 1.44 7.45 16.82
CA SER A 90 1.95 8.55 15.99
C SER A 90 1.50 8.42 14.52
N HIS A 91 1.55 9.49 13.75
CA HIS A 91 1.17 9.46 12.34
C HIS A 91 1.98 8.42 11.53
N GLY A 92 3.28 8.30 11.78
CA GLY A 92 4.13 7.29 11.14
C GLY A 92 3.72 5.87 11.50
N GLU A 93 3.41 5.60 12.79
CA GLU A 93 2.93 4.30 13.25
C GLU A 93 1.54 3.98 12.68
N GLN A 94 0.63 4.96 12.63
CA GLN A 94 -0.68 4.79 11.98
C GLN A 94 -0.52 4.41 10.50
N ARG A 95 0.40 5.08 9.79
CA ARG A 95 0.67 4.75 8.38
C ARG A 95 1.24 3.36 8.20
N ARG A 96 2.17 2.95 9.06
CA ARG A 96 2.67 1.57 9.07
C ARG A 96 1.53 0.56 9.29
N LEU A 97 0.64 0.85 10.23
CA LEU A 97 -0.54 0.01 10.49
C LEU A 97 -1.49 -0.06 9.28
N GLU A 98 -1.74 1.04 8.58
CA GLU A 98 -2.57 1.08 7.37
C GLU A 98 -2.02 0.20 6.26
N ILE A 99 -0.72 0.30 6.01
CA ILE A 99 -0.05 -0.54 5.02
C ILE A 99 -0.11 -2.02 5.45
N ALA A 100 0.11 -2.31 6.74
CA ALA A 100 0.01 -3.65 7.29
C ALA A 100 -1.41 -4.24 7.14
N VAL A 101 -2.45 -3.45 7.40
CA VAL A 101 -3.86 -3.81 7.18
C VAL A 101 -4.10 -4.15 5.71
N SER A 102 -3.56 -3.35 4.79
CA SER A 102 -3.70 -3.59 3.35
C SER A 102 -3.01 -4.88 2.88
N LEU A 103 -1.99 -5.34 3.61
CA LEU A 103 -1.25 -6.57 3.33
C LEU A 103 -1.82 -7.80 4.05
N ALA A 104 -2.79 -7.63 4.94
CA ALA A 104 -3.30 -8.73 5.75
C ALA A 104 -3.90 -9.87 4.91
N SER A 105 -4.49 -9.55 3.75
CA SER A 105 -5.05 -10.51 2.80
C SER A 105 -4.00 -11.25 1.94
N ARG A 106 -2.70 -10.96 2.11
CA ARG A 106 -1.61 -11.47 1.27
C ARG A 106 -1.81 -11.15 -0.22
N PRO A 107 -1.96 -9.87 -0.59
CA PRO A 107 -2.16 -9.49 -1.98
C PRO A 107 -0.91 -9.77 -2.81
N ARG A 108 -1.11 -9.90 -4.13
CA ARG A 108 -0.03 -9.94 -5.13
C ARG A 108 0.34 -8.55 -5.64
N MET A 109 -0.60 -7.62 -5.53
CA MET A 109 -0.41 -6.22 -5.91
C MET A 109 -1.03 -5.28 -4.88
N LEU A 110 -0.29 -4.25 -4.50
CA LEU A 110 -0.73 -3.19 -3.60
C LEU A 110 -0.77 -1.85 -4.36
N LEU A 111 -1.91 -1.18 -4.27
CA LEU A 111 -2.09 0.18 -4.79
C LEU A 111 -1.90 1.15 -3.62
N LEU A 112 -0.93 2.05 -3.75
CA LEU A 112 -0.64 3.11 -2.77
C LEU A 112 -0.94 4.47 -3.41
N ASP A 113 -1.77 5.25 -2.75
CA ASP A 113 -2.16 6.58 -3.20
C ASP A 113 -1.63 7.61 -2.20
N GLU A 114 -0.62 8.38 -2.64
CA GLU A 114 0.10 9.40 -1.86
C GLU A 114 0.50 8.93 -0.45
N PRO A 115 1.25 7.81 -0.33
CA PRO A 115 1.55 7.21 0.97
C PRO A 115 2.39 8.08 1.90
N THR A 116 3.03 9.13 1.38
CA THR A 116 3.90 10.03 2.15
C THR A 116 3.28 11.40 2.43
N GLN A 117 2.03 11.63 1.99
CA GLN A 117 1.38 12.92 2.14
C GLN A 117 1.23 13.31 3.63
N GLY A 118 1.62 14.55 3.94
CA GLY A 118 1.49 15.13 5.29
C GLY A 118 2.49 14.60 6.32
N MET A 119 3.48 13.81 5.91
CA MET A 119 4.50 13.26 6.79
C MET A 119 5.67 14.22 7.03
N SER A 120 6.34 14.06 8.17
CA SER A 120 7.65 14.67 8.38
C SER A 120 8.70 14.01 7.47
N HIS A 121 9.82 14.70 7.22
CA HIS A 121 10.94 14.12 6.44
C HIS A 121 11.49 12.81 7.02
N GLY A 122 11.37 12.62 8.34
CA GLY A 122 11.79 11.37 8.99
C GLY A 122 10.85 10.22 8.64
N ASP A 123 9.55 10.42 8.84
CA ASP A 123 8.51 9.42 8.55
C ASP A 123 8.46 9.05 7.06
N THR A 124 8.68 10.04 6.17
CA THR A 124 8.77 9.81 4.72
C THR A 124 9.86 8.79 4.40
N ARG A 125 11.09 8.99 4.92
CA ARG A 125 12.20 8.06 4.68
C ARG A 125 11.95 6.65 5.22
N GLU A 126 11.31 6.54 6.38
CA GLU A 126 10.91 5.24 6.94
C GLU A 126 9.88 4.54 6.04
N THR A 127 8.88 5.29 5.56
CA THR A 127 7.85 4.79 4.63
C THR A 127 8.45 4.37 3.29
N GLU A 128 9.39 5.13 2.73
CA GLU A 128 10.15 4.77 1.54
C GLU A 128 10.90 3.44 1.71
N ALA A 129 11.64 3.31 2.83
CA ALA A 129 12.39 2.10 3.13
C ALA A 129 11.46 0.89 3.27
N LEU A 130 10.31 1.07 3.90
CA LEU A 130 9.28 0.06 4.04
C LEU A 130 8.73 -0.38 2.67
N ILE A 131 8.30 0.57 1.82
CA ILE A 131 7.75 0.28 0.47
C ILE A 131 8.79 -0.48 -0.36
N ARG A 132 10.04 -0.05 -0.33
CA ARG A 132 11.16 -0.70 -1.02
C ARG A 132 11.38 -2.14 -0.52
N GLY A 133 11.31 -2.33 0.79
CA GLY A 133 11.42 -3.65 1.42
C GLY A 133 10.30 -4.60 1.00
N LEU A 134 9.07 -4.12 0.95
CA LEU A 134 7.91 -4.89 0.53
C LEU A 134 8.02 -5.38 -0.93
N SER A 135 8.44 -4.51 -1.84
CA SER A 135 8.62 -4.89 -3.25
C SER A 135 9.73 -5.91 -3.43
N ARG A 136 10.91 -5.69 -2.82
CA ARG A 136 12.09 -6.52 -3.05
C ARG A 136 12.06 -7.87 -2.34
N ASN A 137 11.58 -7.90 -1.10
CA ASN A 137 11.70 -9.08 -0.26
C ASN A 137 10.50 -10.02 -0.33
N HIS A 138 9.34 -9.54 -0.80
CA HIS A 138 8.10 -10.32 -0.77
C HIS A 138 7.49 -10.57 -2.15
N GLY A 139 8.16 -10.17 -3.25
CA GLY A 139 7.64 -10.33 -4.61
C GLY A 139 6.31 -9.61 -4.83
N LEU A 140 6.03 -8.59 -4.02
CA LEU A 140 4.83 -7.79 -4.11
C LEU A 140 4.98 -6.72 -5.20
N SER A 141 4.07 -6.72 -6.16
CA SER A 141 3.97 -5.61 -7.11
C SER A 141 3.31 -4.42 -6.42
N ILE A 142 3.90 -3.23 -6.60
CA ILE A 142 3.34 -2.00 -6.02
C ILE A 142 3.08 -1.00 -7.13
N LEU A 143 1.85 -0.50 -7.22
CA LEU A 143 1.49 0.67 -8.01
C LEU A 143 1.39 1.87 -7.06
N LEU A 144 2.32 2.81 -7.23
CA LEU A 144 2.43 4.00 -6.42
C LEU A 144 1.93 5.22 -7.21
N VAL A 145 0.99 5.97 -6.66
CA VAL A 145 0.61 7.30 -7.15
C VAL A 145 1.20 8.33 -6.20
N GLU A 146 2.05 9.20 -6.70
CA GLU A 146 2.75 10.21 -5.93
C GLU A 146 3.03 11.45 -6.77
N HIS A 147 3.15 12.59 -6.11
CA HIS A 147 3.51 13.86 -6.71
C HIS A 147 4.96 14.29 -6.35
N ASP A 148 5.60 13.62 -5.40
CA ASP A 148 7.03 13.79 -5.13
C ASP A 148 7.83 13.01 -6.18
N VAL A 149 8.37 13.76 -7.14
CA VAL A 149 9.09 13.21 -8.29
C VAL A 149 10.36 12.47 -7.86
N ASP A 150 11.09 12.99 -6.88
CA ASP A 150 12.34 12.37 -6.42
C ASP A 150 12.05 11.02 -5.75
N LEU A 151 11.00 10.94 -4.97
CA LEU A 151 10.53 9.70 -4.36
C LEU A 151 10.15 8.67 -5.43
N VAL A 152 9.33 9.07 -6.42
CA VAL A 152 8.94 8.18 -7.53
C VAL A 152 10.15 7.65 -8.27
N MET A 153 11.10 8.52 -8.63
CA MET A 153 12.31 8.14 -9.37
C MET A 153 13.23 7.20 -8.58
N GLN A 154 13.19 7.25 -7.25
CA GLN A 154 14.01 6.40 -6.40
C GLN A 154 13.38 5.03 -6.12
N LEU A 155 12.06 4.96 -6.05
CA LEU A 155 11.34 3.73 -5.67
C LEU A 155 10.92 2.88 -6.86
N SER A 156 10.66 3.48 -8.02
CA SER A 156 10.00 2.82 -9.13
C SER A 156 10.99 2.15 -10.09
N ASP A 157 10.60 0.99 -10.61
CA ASP A 157 11.29 0.34 -11.74
C ASP A 157 10.78 0.87 -13.08
N PHE A 158 9.50 1.31 -13.11
CA PHE A 158 8.82 1.86 -14.28
C PHE A 158 7.90 3.01 -13.85
N VAL A 159 7.90 4.10 -14.62
CA VAL A 159 7.16 5.33 -14.32
C VAL A 159 6.23 5.67 -15.47
N VAL A 160 5.00 6.02 -15.13
CA VAL A 160 4.04 6.63 -16.06
C VAL A 160 3.77 8.05 -15.58
N VAL A 161 4.02 9.04 -16.44
CA VAL A 161 3.79 10.45 -16.14
C VAL A 161 2.46 10.88 -16.73
N MET A 162 1.59 11.41 -15.86
CA MET A 162 0.30 11.96 -16.24
C MET A 162 0.35 13.49 -16.17
N HIS A 163 -0.17 14.16 -17.19
CA HIS A 163 -0.30 15.63 -17.21
C HIS A 163 -1.65 16.00 -17.82
N GLN A 164 -2.42 16.85 -17.15
CA GLN A 164 -3.76 17.31 -17.60
C GLN A 164 -4.69 16.16 -18.04
N GLY A 165 -4.69 15.05 -17.30
CA GLY A 165 -5.54 13.89 -17.59
C GLY A 165 -5.06 13.00 -18.74
N GLN A 166 -3.88 13.25 -19.31
CA GLN A 166 -3.29 12.48 -20.41
C GLN A 166 -1.95 11.90 -20.01
N LYS A 167 -1.59 10.75 -20.61
CA LYS A 167 -0.25 10.17 -20.47
C LYS A 167 0.76 11.02 -21.24
N LEU A 168 1.69 11.64 -20.53
CA LEU A 168 2.76 12.47 -21.10
C LEU A 168 3.98 11.64 -21.52
N ALA A 169 4.40 10.70 -20.66
CA ALA A 169 5.56 9.86 -20.91
C ALA A 169 5.43 8.55 -20.10
N GLU A 170 6.21 7.55 -20.50
CA GLU A 170 6.40 6.32 -19.73
C GLU A 170 7.79 5.72 -20.00
N GLY A 171 8.33 4.97 -19.06
CA GLY A 171 9.61 4.29 -19.17
C GLY A 171 10.31 4.09 -17.82
N THR A 172 11.58 3.73 -17.87
CA THR A 172 12.41 3.70 -16.67
C THR A 172 12.58 5.11 -16.08
N PRO A 173 12.89 5.26 -14.79
CA PRO A 173 13.14 6.57 -14.18
C PRO A 173 14.15 7.42 -14.97
N ALA A 174 15.23 6.80 -15.49
CA ALA A 174 16.24 7.50 -16.29
C ALA A 174 15.67 8.03 -17.62
N GLN A 175 14.86 7.24 -18.32
CA GLN A 175 14.21 7.64 -19.57
C GLN A 175 13.22 8.78 -19.35
N VAL A 176 12.40 8.67 -18.29
CA VAL A 176 11.41 9.69 -17.95
C VAL A 176 12.09 11.00 -17.53
N ARG A 177 13.14 10.93 -16.72
CA ARG A 177 13.91 12.12 -16.29
C ARG A 177 14.57 12.84 -17.48
N ALA A 178 15.01 12.11 -18.51
CA ALA A 178 15.61 12.67 -19.72
C ALA A 178 14.60 13.22 -20.73
N ASN A 179 13.29 13.00 -20.52
CA ASN A 179 12.26 13.41 -21.46
C ASN A 179 12.03 14.93 -21.38
N PRO A 180 12.21 15.70 -22.48
CA PRO A 180 12.05 17.16 -22.45
C PRO A 180 10.66 17.63 -22.05
N ALA A 181 9.60 16.90 -22.44
CA ALA A 181 8.24 17.27 -22.08
C ALA A 181 7.98 17.11 -20.57
N VAL A 182 8.59 16.08 -19.95
CA VAL A 182 8.52 15.89 -18.49
C VAL A 182 9.31 16.96 -17.77
N GLN A 183 10.50 17.31 -18.30
CA GLN A 183 11.31 18.39 -17.73
C GLN A 183 10.55 19.72 -17.73
N ALA A 184 9.93 20.08 -18.84
CA ALA A 184 9.12 21.30 -18.93
C ALA A 184 7.90 21.30 -18.00
N ALA A 185 7.22 20.15 -17.85
CA ALA A 185 6.00 20.05 -17.06
C ALA A 185 6.23 19.99 -15.53
N TYR A 186 7.33 19.39 -15.08
CA TYR A 186 7.54 19.03 -13.65
C TYR A 186 8.79 19.62 -13.03
N PHE A 187 9.86 19.87 -13.81
CA PHE A 187 11.12 20.38 -13.26
C PHE A 187 11.33 21.88 -13.53
N GLY A 188 10.42 22.52 -14.27
CA GLY A 188 10.56 23.89 -14.75
C GLY A 188 11.63 24.00 -15.83
N GLU A 189 11.51 24.94 -16.75
CA GLU A 189 12.63 25.32 -17.60
C GLU A 189 13.75 25.86 -16.71
N LYS A 190 14.89 25.20 -16.70
CA LYS A 190 16.12 25.87 -16.27
C LYS A 190 16.36 26.99 -17.29
N LEU A 191 15.93 28.20 -16.93
CA LEU A 191 16.37 29.43 -17.59
C LEU A 191 17.89 29.56 -17.48
#